data_8e2a0bea977b53ce374ae5b1e900d32e
#
_entry.id   8e2a0bea977b53ce374ae5b1e900d32e
#
_cell.length_a   1.000
_cell.length_b   1.000
_cell.length_c   1.000
_cell.angle_alpha   90.00
_cell.angle_beta   90.00
_cell.angle_gamma   90.00
#
_symmetry.space_group_name_H-M   'P 1'
#
loop_
_entity.id
_entity.type
_entity.pdbx_description
1 polymer ?
#
loop_
_entity_poly.entity_id
_entity_poly.type
_entity_poly.pdbx_seq_one_letter_code
_entity_poly.pdbx_strand_id
1 'polypeptide(L)'
;MIFGSILLAFGSAAIATILGTTGAVGAFYSKKRVRNTLSVLNQVPVVNADVVTGFSICILIVVVFGVSKDTYIPLAAGHVVLSAPFVYLAVVPKLKQMDPSLYEAALDLGATPAYALFKVIIPQIASGILSGFVMAVTLSLDDYFVATYTKPATFDTISTYVVNATKGSQTQIKTALWALSTIIFIIVIVVEL
;
A
#
# COMPACT_ATOMS: atom_id res chain seq x y z
N MET A 1 10.64 -18.18 1.54
CA MET A 1 10.44 -17.04 2.43
C MET A 1 10.71 -15.72 1.74
N ILE A 2 11.96 -15.37 1.34
CA ILE A 2 12.30 -14.10 0.65
C ILE A 2 11.43 -13.88 -0.61
N PHE A 3 11.38 -14.86 -1.50
CA PHE A 3 10.57 -14.79 -2.71
C PHE A 3 9.08 -14.57 -2.43
N GLY A 4 8.53 -15.25 -1.42
CA GLY A 4 7.13 -15.07 -1.01
C GLY A 4 6.84 -13.67 -0.46
N SER A 5 7.76 -13.09 0.31
CA SER A 5 7.62 -11.72 0.83
C SER A 5 7.70 -10.68 -0.30
N ILE A 6 8.60 -10.87 -1.26
CA ILE A 6 8.71 -9.99 -2.44
C ILE A 6 7.42 -10.07 -3.28
N LEU A 7 6.94 -11.29 -3.55
CA LEU A 7 5.69 -11.49 -4.31
C LEU A 7 4.49 -10.84 -3.60
N LEU A 8 4.40 -11.01 -2.27
CA LEU A 8 3.39 -10.35 -1.45
C LEU A 8 3.48 -8.83 -1.54
N ALA A 9 4.69 -8.27 -1.38
CA ALA A 9 4.92 -6.84 -1.39
C ALA A 9 4.53 -6.21 -2.74
N PHE A 10 5.02 -6.77 -3.84
CA PHE A 10 4.67 -6.26 -5.18
C PHE A 10 3.20 -6.48 -5.53
N GLY A 11 2.64 -7.62 -5.17
CA GLY A 11 1.22 -7.93 -5.41
C GLY A 11 0.28 -7.02 -4.63
N SER A 12 0.51 -6.85 -3.33
CA SER A 12 -0.29 -5.95 -2.49
C SER A 12 -0.10 -4.49 -2.90
N ALA A 13 1.14 -4.06 -3.22
CA ALA A 13 1.42 -2.71 -3.70
C ALA A 13 0.72 -2.40 -5.03
N ALA A 14 0.68 -3.35 -5.98
CA ALA A 14 -0.04 -3.17 -7.23
C ALA A 14 -1.54 -2.95 -7.00
N ILE A 15 -2.17 -3.76 -6.16
CA ILE A 15 -3.59 -3.61 -5.80
C ILE A 15 -3.81 -2.28 -5.06
N ALA A 16 -2.97 -1.96 -4.08
CA ALA A 16 -3.02 -0.71 -3.32
C ALA A 16 -2.88 0.52 -4.23
N THR A 17 -2.00 0.44 -5.25
CA THR A 17 -1.79 1.51 -6.23
C THR A 17 -3.02 1.73 -7.09
N ILE A 18 -3.66 0.68 -7.56
CA ILE A 18 -4.92 0.80 -8.31
C ILE A 18 -6.01 1.44 -7.44
N LEU A 19 -6.19 0.94 -6.21
CA LEU A 19 -7.22 1.46 -5.29
C LEU A 19 -6.93 2.90 -4.84
N GLY A 20 -5.69 3.21 -4.46
CA GLY A 20 -5.28 4.54 -4.03
C GLY A 20 -5.39 5.57 -5.17
N THR A 21 -4.97 5.20 -6.38
CA THR A 21 -5.06 6.08 -7.56
C THR A 21 -6.51 6.32 -7.97
N THR A 22 -7.33 5.27 -8.07
CA THR A 22 -8.76 5.41 -8.41
C THR A 22 -9.51 6.21 -7.34
N GLY A 23 -9.19 5.98 -6.06
CA GLY A 23 -9.70 6.78 -4.94
C GLY A 23 -9.31 8.26 -5.03
N ALA A 24 -8.04 8.55 -5.36
CA ALA A 24 -7.54 9.93 -5.50
C ALA A 24 -8.19 10.66 -6.67
N VAL A 25 -8.26 10.03 -7.84
CA VAL A 25 -8.92 10.58 -9.03
C VAL A 25 -10.41 10.77 -8.78
N GLY A 26 -11.09 9.76 -8.22
CA GLY A 26 -12.51 9.85 -7.87
C GLY A 26 -12.79 10.96 -6.88
N ALA A 27 -11.96 11.15 -5.86
CA ALA A 27 -12.09 12.24 -4.89
C ALA A 27 -11.85 13.61 -5.55
N PHE A 28 -10.89 13.71 -6.47
CA PHE A 28 -10.54 14.97 -7.14
C PHE A 28 -11.71 15.52 -7.98
N TYR A 29 -12.38 14.67 -8.74
CA TYR A 29 -13.53 15.05 -9.58
C TYR A 29 -14.89 15.03 -8.85
N SER A 30 -14.90 14.64 -7.57
CA SER A 30 -16.11 14.59 -6.77
C SER A 30 -16.48 15.95 -6.15
N LYS A 31 -17.76 16.10 -5.76
CA LYS A 31 -18.24 17.26 -5.00
C LYS A 31 -17.45 17.42 -3.69
N LYS A 32 -17.28 18.67 -3.23
CA LYS A 32 -16.49 19.03 -2.04
C LYS A 32 -16.80 18.18 -0.80
N ARG A 33 -18.08 17.84 -0.58
CA ARG A 33 -18.49 16.99 0.56
C ARG A 33 -17.90 15.58 0.44
N VAL A 34 -18.06 14.93 -0.71
CA VAL A 34 -17.55 13.58 -0.98
C VAL A 34 -16.03 13.56 -0.90
N ARG A 35 -15.36 14.54 -1.51
CA ARG A 35 -13.90 14.68 -1.45
C ARG A 35 -13.40 14.80 -0.02
N ASN A 36 -14.05 15.62 0.81
CA ASN A 36 -13.64 15.78 2.22
C ASN A 36 -13.86 14.47 3.01
N THR A 37 -14.99 13.79 2.82
CA THR A 37 -15.27 12.51 3.47
C THR A 37 -14.24 11.44 3.06
N LEU A 38 -13.95 11.31 1.76
CA LEU A 38 -12.95 10.36 1.27
C LEU A 38 -11.56 10.68 1.81
N SER A 39 -11.18 11.97 1.87
CA SER A 39 -9.91 12.39 2.44
C SER A 39 -9.78 12.04 3.92
N VAL A 40 -10.84 12.26 4.71
CA VAL A 40 -10.86 11.88 6.14
C VAL A 40 -10.80 10.36 6.31
N LEU A 41 -11.63 9.61 5.57
CA LEU A 41 -11.63 8.14 5.64
C LEU A 41 -10.27 7.54 5.28
N ASN A 42 -9.60 8.13 4.28
CA ASN A 42 -8.26 7.69 3.87
C ASN A 42 -7.18 7.98 4.92
N GLN A 43 -7.37 8.98 5.78
CA GLN A 43 -6.43 9.31 6.85
C GLN A 43 -6.59 8.39 8.08
N VAL A 44 -7.74 7.74 8.26
CA VAL A 44 -7.99 6.87 9.41
C VAL A 44 -6.93 5.77 9.58
N PRO A 45 -6.59 4.96 8.53
CA PRO A 45 -5.53 3.96 8.68
C PRO A 45 -4.14 4.56 8.93
N VAL A 46 -3.87 5.76 8.41
CA VAL A 46 -2.57 6.43 8.56
C VAL A 46 -2.32 6.91 9.99
N VAL A 47 -3.38 7.33 10.68
CA VAL A 47 -3.29 7.82 12.07
C VAL A 47 -3.43 6.70 13.09
N ASN A 48 -4.05 5.59 12.69
CA ASN A 48 -4.30 4.46 13.56
C ASN A 48 -3.02 3.63 13.76
N ALA A 49 -2.85 3.03 14.94
CA ALA A 49 -1.72 2.14 15.19
C ALA A 49 -1.83 0.87 14.32
N ASP A 50 -0.72 0.45 13.71
CA ASP A 50 -0.64 -0.71 12.82
C ASP A 50 -1.15 -2.00 13.46
N VAL A 51 -0.91 -2.16 14.77
CA VAL A 51 -1.43 -3.28 15.58
C VAL A 51 -2.95 -3.33 15.54
N VAL A 52 -3.60 -2.16 15.75
CA VAL A 52 -5.07 -2.06 15.77
C VAL A 52 -5.63 -2.31 14.38
N THR A 53 -4.99 -1.74 13.36
CA THR A 53 -5.36 -1.92 11.95
C THR A 53 -5.24 -3.40 11.54
N GLY A 54 -4.11 -4.05 11.82
CA GLY A 54 -3.89 -5.46 11.49
C GLY A 54 -4.86 -6.40 12.19
N PHE A 55 -5.10 -6.17 13.48
CA PHE A 55 -6.04 -6.97 14.27
C PHE A 55 -7.49 -6.79 13.79
N SER A 56 -7.91 -5.55 13.51
CA SER A 56 -9.24 -5.24 13.00
C SER A 56 -9.51 -5.88 11.64
N ILE A 57 -8.54 -5.83 10.73
CA ILE A 57 -8.65 -6.47 9.40
C ILE A 57 -8.72 -7.99 9.55
N CYS A 58 -7.90 -8.58 10.43
CA CYS A 58 -7.95 -10.00 10.70
C CYS A 58 -9.34 -10.42 11.18
N ILE A 59 -9.91 -9.74 12.17
CA ILE A 59 -11.26 -10.00 12.67
C ILE A 59 -12.29 -9.83 11.55
N LEU A 60 -12.25 -8.73 10.82
CA LEU A 60 -13.20 -8.46 9.75
C LEU A 60 -13.21 -9.60 8.71
N ILE A 61 -12.04 -10.03 8.25
CA ILE A 61 -11.95 -11.03 7.19
C ILE A 61 -12.27 -12.44 7.71
N VAL A 62 -11.75 -12.80 8.89
CA VAL A 62 -11.92 -14.14 9.43
C VAL A 62 -13.30 -14.33 10.06
N VAL A 63 -13.76 -13.36 10.86
CA VAL A 63 -15.01 -13.52 11.64
C VAL A 63 -16.22 -13.07 10.83
N VAL A 64 -16.14 -11.91 10.14
CA VAL A 64 -17.31 -11.37 9.41
C VAL A 64 -17.47 -12.03 8.05
N PHE A 65 -16.37 -12.19 7.29
CA PHE A 65 -16.42 -12.82 5.97
C PHE A 65 -16.23 -14.33 5.99
N GLY A 66 -15.91 -14.94 7.15
CA GLY A 66 -15.75 -16.39 7.30
C GLY A 66 -14.56 -16.98 6.56
N VAL A 67 -13.58 -16.15 6.17
CA VAL A 67 -12.37 -16.59 5.46
C VAL A 67 -11.41 -17.21 6.45
N SER A 68 -10.88 -18.42 6.16
CA SER A 68 -9.91 -19.06 7.04
C SER A 68 -8.65 -18.20 7.20
N LYS A 69 -8.16 -18.08 8.43
CA LYS A 69 -6.90 -17.38 8.74
C LYS A 69 -5.69 -18.04 8.07
N ASP A 70 -5.78 -19.32 7.72
CA ASP A 70 -4.70 -20.06 7.06
C ASP A 70 -4.54 -19.73 5.58
N THR A 71 -5.43 -18.89 5.02
CA THR A 71 -5.29 -18.35 3.67
C THR A 71 -4.40 -17.10 3.65
N TYR A 72 -3.83 -16.79 2.48
CA TYR A 72 -3.08 -15.55 2.26
C TYR A 72 -3.97 -14.29 2.11
N ILE A 73 -5.30 -14.46 2.08
CA ILE A 73 -6.25 -13.36 1.85
C ILE A 73 -6.19 -12.31 2.97
N PRO A 74 -6.25 -12.67 4.28
CA PRO A 74 -6.14 -11.69 5.36
C PRO A 74 -4.80 -10.92 5.31
N LEU A 75 -3.71 -11.64 4.99
CA LEU A 75 -2.38 -11.06 4.87
C LEU A 75 -2.31 -10.04 3.72
N ALA A 76 -2.71 -10.43 2.51
CA ALA A 76 -2.71 -9.55 1.35
C ALA A 76 -3.64 -8.34 1.56
N ALA A 77 -4.83 -8.54 2.09
CA ALA A 77 -5.76 -7.46 2.39
C ALA A 77 -5.21 -6.50 3.45
N GLY A 78 -4.55 -7.01 4.48
CA GLY A 78 -3.87 -6.19 5.50
C GLY A 78 -2.86 -5.24 4.88
N HIS A 79 -1.97 -5.76 4.03
CA HIS A 79 -0.97 -4.97 3.33
C HIS A 79 -1.59 -3.96 2.35
N VAL A 80 -2.67 -4.33 1.64
CA VAL A 80 -3.39 -3.41 0.75
C VAL A 80 -4.01 -2.26 1.52
N VAL A 81 -4.71 -2.54 2.64
CA VAL A 81 -5.35 -1.51 3.46
C VAL A 81 -4.33 -0.58 4.12
N LEU A 82 -3.17 -1.12 4.55
CA LEU A 82 -2.08 -0.33 5.08
C LEU A 82 -1.51 0.62 4.01
N SER A 83 -1.28 0.14 2.79
CA SER A 83 -0.53 0.86 1.75
C SER A 83 -1.39 1.79 0.90
N ALA A 84 -2.68 1.48 0.66
CA ALA A 84 -3.54 2.27 -0.21
C ALA A 84 -3.68 3.75 0.18
N PRO A 85 -3.76 4.13 1.48
CA PRO A 85 -3.77 5.52 1.90
C PRO A 85 -2.53 6.31 1.50
N PHE A 86 -1.36 5.70 1.55
CA PHE A 86 -0.12 6.35 1.19
C PHE A 86 -0.02 6.60 -0.31
N VAL A 87 -0.49 5.65 -1.13
CA VAL A 87 -0.64 5.86 -2.58
C VAL A 87 -1.58 7.04 -2.87
N TYR A 88 -2.73 7.08 -2.21
CA TYR A 88 -3.66 8.20 -2.33
C TYR A 88 -2.98 9.53 -2.01
N LEU A 89 -2.22 9.60 -0.90
CA LEU A 89 -1.50 10.80 -0.48
C LEU A 89 -0.37 11.20 -1.45
N ALA A 90 0.24 10.25 -2.14
CA ALA A 90 1.26 10.52 -3.17
C ALA A 90 0.65 11.06 -4.47
N VAL A 91 -0.55 10.59 -4.85
CA VAL A 91 -1.23 10.96 -6.10
C VAL A 91 -1.96 12.30 -5.99
N VAL A 92 -2.60 12.60 -4.86
CA VAL A 92 -3.39 13.84 -4.68
C VAL A 92 -2.62 15.13 -4.97
N PRO A 93 -1.36 15.32 -4.52
CA PRO A 93 -0.59 16.52 -4.85
C PRO A 93 -0.37 16.68 -6.36
N LYS A 94 -0.15 15.57 -7.09
CA LYS A 94 0.03 15.60 -8.55
C LYS A 94 -1.24 16.00 -9.28
N LEU A 95 -2.39 15.49 -8.84
CA LEU A 95 -3.69 15.93 -9.36
C LEU A 95 -3.93 17.43 -9.12
N LYS A 96 -3.51 17.97 -7.97
CA LYS A 96 -3.65 19.41 -7.66
C LYS A 96 -2.68 20.32 -8.44
N GLN A 97 -1.55 19.78 -8.87
CA GLN A 97 -0.55 20.49 -9.67
C GLN A 97 -0.88 20.50 -11.17
N MET A 98 -1.74 19.57 -11.59
CA MET A 98 -2.18 19.47 -12.99
C MET A 98 -3.15 20.61 -13.33
N ASP A 99 -3.08 21.11 -14.57
CA ASP A 99 -4.03 22.08 -15.08
C ASP A 99 -5.43 21.42 -15.24
N PRO A 100 -6.45 21.89 -14.53
CA PRO A 100 -7.78 21.31 -14.57
C PRO A 100 -8.43 21.44 -15.95
N SER A 101 -8.02 22.38 -16.80
CA SER A 101 -8.57 22.57 -18.16
C SER A 101 -8.20 21.45 -19.13
N LEU A 102 -7.16 20.66 -18.84
CA LEU A 102 -6.70 19.57 -19.72
C LEU A 102 -7.79 18.50 -19.93
N TYR A 103 -8.55 18.19 -18.90
CA TYR A 103 -9.63 17.21 -19.00
C TYR A 103 -10.78 17.76 -19.85
N GLU A 104 -11.18 19.01 -19.61
CA GLU A 104 -12.24 19.67 -20.37
C GLU A 104 -11.85 19.85 -21.84
N ALA A 105 -10.63 20.32 -22.11
CA ALA A 105 -10.10 20.44 -23.47
C ALA A 105 -10.09 19.11 -24.22
N ALA A 106 -9.76 18.01 -23.57
CA ALA A 106 -9.82 16.69 -24.19
C ALA A 106 -11.27 16.30 -24.58
N LEU A 107 -12.24 16.60 -23.73
CA LEU A 107 -13.66 16.35 -24.02
C LEU A 107 -14.16 17.23 -25.17
N ASP A 108 -13.78 18.51 -25.20
CA ASP A 108 -14.15 19.45 -26.27
C ASP A 108 -13.60 19.01 -27.64
N LEU A 109 -12.44 18.34 -27.65
CA LEU A 109 -11.86 17.71 -28.85
C LEU A 109 -12.53 16.37 -29.21
N GLY A 110 -13.61 15.99 -28.55
CA GLY A 110 -14.38 14.79 -28.84
C GLY A 110 -13.88 13.50 -28.18
N ALA A 111 -12.94 13.61 -27.22
CA ALA A 111 -12.51 12.43 -26.45
C ALA A 111 -13.63 11.93 -25.53
N THR A 112 -13.73 10.60 -25.40
CA THR A 112 -14.61 10.03 -24.36
C THR A 112 -14.00 10.25 -22.98
N PRO A 113 -14.81 10.31 -21.89
CA PRO A 113 -14.30 10.46 -20.52
C PRO A 113 -13.23 9.44 -20.15
N ALA A 114 -13.39 8.19 -20.56
CA ALA A 114 -12.40 7.15 -20.34
C ALA A 114 -11.09 7.41 -21.10
N TYR A 115 -11.17 7.84 -22.35
CA TYR A 115 -9.99 8.19 -23.14
C TYR A 115 -9.24 9.39 -22.52
N ALA A 116 -9.94 10.44 -22.13
CA ALA A 116 -9.35 11.61 -21.45
C ALA A 116 -8.67 11.19 -20.14
N LEU A 117 -9.30 10.31 -19.35
CA LEU A 117 -8.70 9.80 -18.11
C LEU A 117 -7.39 9.04 -18.37
N PHE A 118 -7.42 8.03 -19.26
CA PHE A 118 -6.26 7.14 -19.45
C PHE A 118 -5.15 7.77 -20.30
N LYS A 119 -5.47 8.65 -21.25
CA LYS A 119 -4.50 9.21 -22.19
C LYS A 119 -4.02 10.62 -21.82
N VAL A 120 -4.76 11.35 -21.00
CA VAL A 120 -4.39 12.71 -20.57
C VAL A 120 -4.06 12.74 -19.09
N ILE A 121 -4.99 12.31 -18.22
CA ILE A 121 -4.82 12.46 -16.77
C ILE A 121 -3.78 11.49 -16.19
N ILE A 122 -3.91 10.18 -16.45
CA ILE A 122 -3.01 9.16 -15.89
C ILE A 122 -1.54 9.43 -16.21
N PRO A 123 -1.14 9.77 -17.45
CA PRO A 123 0.26 10.12 -17.76
C PRO A 123 0.76 11.35 -17.00
N GLN A 124 -0.08 12.36 -16.79
CA GLN A 124 0.29 13.58 -16.05
C GLN A 124 0.60 13.30 -14.57
N ILE A 125 -0.11 12.35 -13.96
CA ILE A 125 0.09 11.97 -12.56
C ILE A 125 0.98 10.73 -12.39
N ALA A 126 1.58 10.22 -13.46
CA ALA A 126 2.36 8.98 -13.45
C ALA A 126 3.50 8.98 -12.42
N SER A 127 4.18 10.13 -12.24
CA SER A 127 5.21 10.27 -11.21
C SER A 127 4.66 10.08 -9.79
N GLY A 128 3.44 10.55 -9.50
CA GLY A 128 2.78 10.31 -8.23
C GLY A 128 2.34 8.87 -8.03
N ILE A 129 1.88 8.22 -9.11
CA ILE A 129 1.50 6.79 -9.08
C ILE A 129 2.74 5.94 -8.82
N LEU A 130 3.85 6.22 -9.51
CA LEU A 130 5.10 5.49 -9.33
C LEU A 130 5.66 5.68 -7.92
N SER A 131 5.72 6.91 -7.43
CA SER A 131 6.14 7.19 -6.05
C SER A 131 5.26 6.48 -5.02
N GLY A 132 3.94 6.51 -5.20
CA GLY A 132 3.00 5.80 -4.34
C GLY A 132 3.18 4.28 -4.38
N PHE A 133 3.47 3.71 -5.55
CA PHE A 133 3.76 2.29 -5.71
C PHE A 133 5.03 1.87 -4.97
N VAL A 134 6.14 2.63 -5.15
CA VAL A 134 7.41 2.36 -4.47
C VAL A 134 7.23 2.43 -2.95
N MET A 135 6.53 3.46 -2.46
CA MET A 135 6.22 3.60 -1.04
C MET A 135 5.37 2.42 -0.52
N ALA A 136 4.39 1.95 -1.30
CA ALA A 136 3.56 0.80 -0.93
C ALA A 136 4.37 -0.50 -0.86
N VAL A 137 5.34 -0.71 -1.77
CA VAL A 137 6.27 -1.86 -1.72
C VAL A 137 7.12 -1.79 -0.46
N THR A 138 7.68 -0.63 -0.15
CA THR A 138 8.52 -0.41 1.03
C THR A 138 7.76 -0.70 2.31
N LEU A 139 6.56 -0.10 2.48
CA LEU A 139 5.71 -0.34 3.65
C LEU A 139 5.36 -1.82 3.82
N SER A 140 5.09 -2.52 2.71
CA SER A 140 4.77 -3.95 2.76
C SER A 140 5.98 -4.82 3.14
N LEU A 141 7.20 -4.43 2.76
CA LEU A 141 8.42 -5.18 3.12
C LEU A 141 8.83 -4.98 4.58
N ASP A 142 8.61 -3.78 5.10
CA ASP A 142 8.98 -3.42 6.49
C ASP A 142 7.91 -3.80 7.52
N ASP A 143 6.68 -4.09 7.08
CA ASP A 143 5.59 -4.36 7.99
C ASP A 143 5.79 -5.64 8.82
N TYR A 144 5.79 -5.47 10.13
CA TYR A 144 5.82 -6.54 11.11
C TYR A 144 4.45 -6.75 11.77
N PHE A 145 3.77 -5.67 12.12
CA PHE A 145 2.60 -5.75 12.97
C PHE A 145 1.38 -6.30 12.24
N VAL A 146 1.01 -5.72 11.10
CA VAL A 146 -0.14 -6.22 10.32
C VAL A 146 0.14 -7.65 9.88
N ALA A 147 1.36 -7.94 9.38
CA ALA A 147 1.75 -9.29 8.99
C ALA A 147 1.62 -10.30 10.14
N THR A 148 2.03 -9.96 11.37
CA THR A 148 1.96 -10.87 12.52
C THR A 148 0.54 -11.31 12.84
N TYR A 149 -0.44 -10.41 12.72
CA TYR A 149 -1.84 -10.73 13.03
C TYR A 149 -2.59 -11.40 11.87
N THR A 150 -2.17 -11.12 10.62
CA THR A 150 -2.92 -11.56 9.42
C THR A 150 -2.29 -12.75 8.69
N LYS A 151 -1.02 -13.08 8.95
CA LYS A 151 -0.33 -14.19 8.28
C LYS A 151 -0.88 -15.55 8.66
N PRO A 152 -0.88 -16.54 7.74
CA PRO A 152 -1.10 -17.94 8.09
C PRO A 152 0.05 -18.49 8.95
N ALA A 153 -0.24 -19.55 9.73
CA ALA A 153 0.74 -20.16 10.63
C ALA A 153 1.99 -20.71 9.90
N THR A 154 1.80 -21.14 8.65
CA THR A 154 2.85 -21.77 7.82
C THR A 154 3.72 -20.79 7.06
N PHE A 155 3.43 -19.49 7.13
CA PHE A 155 4.14 -18.46 6.35
C PHE A 155 4.73 -17.38 7.26
N ASP A 156 5.99 -17.03 7.00
CA ASP A 156 6.65 -15.88 7.60
C ASP A 156 7.10 -14.89 6.52
N THR A 157 6.81 -13.61 6.75
CA THR A 157 7.43 -12.53 5.97
C THR A 157 8.86 -12.33 6.45
N ILE A 158 9.68 -11.64 5.66
CA ILE A 158 11.07 -11.31 6.06
C ILE A 158 11.07 -10.59 7.40
N SER A 159 10.21 -9.59 7.56
CA SER A 159 10.08 -8.77 8.76
C SER A 159 9.68 -9.61 9.98
N THR A 160 8.64 -10.45 9.88
CA THR A 160 8.20 -11.30 10.99
C THR A 160 9.26 -12.34 11.37
N TYR A 161 9.96 -12.89 10.39
CA TYR A 161 11.04 -13.84 10.66
C TYR A 161 12.23 -13.20 11.38
N VAL A 162 12.70 -12.02 10.91
CA VAL A 162 13.83 -11.30 11.52
C VAL A 162 13.50 -10.94 12.97
N VAL A 163 12.32 -10.38 13.22
CA VAL A 163 11.91 -9.98 14.59
C VAL A 163 11.77 -11.21 15.51
N ASN A 164 11.14 -12.29 15.04
CA ASN A 164 10.93 -13.49 15.86
C ASN A 164 12.26 -14.23 16.15
N ALA A 165 13.14 -14.31 15.17
CA ALA A 165 14.46 -14.94 15.35
C ALA A 165 15.38 -14.12 16.26
N THR A 166 15.26 -12.77 16.25
CA THR A 166 16.02 -11.89 17.15
C THR A 166 15.57 -11.99 18.62
N LYS A 167 14.31 -12.33 18.86
CA LYS A 167 13.80 -12.58 20.22
C LYS A 167 14.28 -13.90 20.82
N GLY A 168 14.79 -14.83 19.98
CA GLY A 168 15.36 -16.11 20.44
C GLY A 168 16.74 -15.98 21.07
N SER A 169 17.20 -17.03 21.79
CA SER A 169 18.47 -17.04 22.54
C SER A 169 19.73 -17.33 21.69
N GLN A 170 19.60 -17.62 20.40
CA GLN A 170 20.72 -18.01 19.55
C GLN A 170 21.51 -16.80 19.04
N THR A 171 22.64 -16.51 19.68
CA THR A 171 23.45 -15.31 19.41
C THR A 171 24.09 -15.28 18.01
N GLN A 172 24.45 -16.43 17.42
CA GLN A 172 25.12 -16.49 16.12
C GLN A 172 24.20 -16.08 14.95
N ILE A 173 22.92 -16.40 15.05
CA ILE A 173 21.93 -16.05 14.02
C ILE A 173 21.59 -14.56 14.06
N LYS A 174 21.67 -13.92 15.24
CA LYS A 174 21.34 -12.48 15.41
C LYS A 174 22.19 -11.57 14.54
N THR A 175 23.50 -11.80 14.46
CA THR A 175 24.41 -10.98 13.65
C THR A 175 24.09 -11.08 12.16
N ALA A 176 23.79 -12.27 11.65
CA ALA A 176 23.40 -12.47 10.26
C ALA A 176 22.04 -11.79 9.93
N LEU A 177 21.10 -11.83 10.88
CA LEU A 177 19.80 -11.20 10.72
C LEU A 177 19.89 -9.66 10.76
N TRP A 178 20.76 -9.10 11.59
CA TRP A 178 21.02 -7.65 11.59
C TRP A 178 21.67 -7.20 10.28
N ALA A 179 22.62 -7.98 9.75
CA ALA A 179 23.21 -7.73 8.45
C ALA A 179 22.15 -7.77 7.33
N LEU A 180 21.25 -8.76 7.36
CA LEU A 180 20.13 -8.85 6.40
C LEU A 180 19.20 -7.63 6.49
N SER A 181 18.82 -7.22 7.70
CA SER A 181 17.98 -6.04 7.92
C SER A 181 18.66 -4.76 7.40
N THR A 182 19.96 -4.62 7.63
CA THR A 182 20.74 -3.48 7.14
C THR A 182 20.77 -3.44 5.61
N ILE A 183 20.95 -4.60 4.96
CA ILE A 183 20.95 -4.69 3.49
C ILE A 183 19.57 -4.30 2.94
N ILE A 184 18.48 -4.81 3.52
CA ILE A 184 17.11 -4.46 3.11
C ILE A 184 16.89 -2.95 3.26
N PHE A 185 17.30 -2.37 4.39
CA PHE A 185 17.18 -0.93 4.65
C PHE A 185 17.94 -0.09 3.62
N ILE A 186 19.16 -0.49 3.27
CA ILE A 186 19.95 0.19 2.22
C ILE A 186 19.27 0.07 0.86
N ILE A 187 18.74 -1.10 0.50
CA ILE A 187 18.01 -1.30 -0.76
C ILE A 187 16.80 -0.38 -0.82
N VAL A 188 16.03 -0.29 0.26
CA VAL A 188 14.86 0.59 0.35
C VAL A 188 15.26 2.04 0.12
N ILE A 189 16.28 2.54 0.81
CA ILE A 189 16.76 3.93 0.62
C ILE A 189 17.18 4.19 -0.83
N VAL A 190 17.91 3.25 -1.45
CA VAL A 190 18.37 3.41 -2.83
C VAL A 190 17.22 3.41 -3.84
N VAL A 191 16.14 2.71 -3.55
CA VAL A 191 14.94 2.66 -4.41
C VAL A 191 14.07 3.92 -4.24
N GLU A 192 14.12 4.57 -3.09
CA GLU A 192 13.33 5.79 -2.81
C GLU A 192 14.04 7.09 -3.21
N LEU A 193 15.36 7.06 -3.40
CA LEU A 193 16.16 8.19 -3.89
C LEU A 193 16.08 8.34 -5.42
#